data_b87c533a71f9a25860dbfb475400a55c
#
_entry.id   b87c533a71f9a25860dbfb475400a55c
#
_cell.length_a   1.000
_cell.length_b   1.000
_cell.length_c   1.000
_cell.angle_alpha   90.00
_cell.angle_beta   90.00
_cell.angle_gamma   90.00
#
_symmetry.space_group_name_H-M   'P 1'
#
loop_
_entity.id
_entity.type
_entity.pdbx_description
1 polymer ?
#
loop_
_entity_poly.entity_id
_entity_poly.type
_entity_poly.pdbx_seq_one_letter_code
_entity_poly.pdbx_strand_id
1 'polypeptide(L)'
;VVKKMSYDFKFICDCHCHSKWSFDGCEETDDMCRQAARLGIDVITITDHCEVNGWSNPQDSEFGNFQALIPQSVIHMKESQKKFANQVKLLRGIELGQAMQDLDAADKALALDDFDFVLASVHNIRDTQDFYWLNYTREFAEDILYSYFKEVLEVAKWNKFDSLAHLTYPLRYI
;
A
#
# COMPACT_ATOMS: atom_id res chain seq x y z
N VAL A 1 19.05 19.43 14.43
CA VAL A 1 19.24 18.50 15.55
C VAL A 1 17.90 17.84 15.79
N VAL A 2 17.71 16.64 15.23
CA VAL A 2 16.51 15.81 15.46
C VAL A 2 16.55 15.40 16.93
N LYS A 3 15.59 15.85 17.72
CA LYS A 3 15.44 15.42 19.10
C LYS A 3 15.12 13.93 19.07
N LYS A 4 16.06 13.09 19.53
CA LYS A 4 15.82 11.66 19.73
C LYS A 4 14.67 11.55 20.75
N MET A 5 13.47 11.20 20.26
CA MET A 5 12.36 10.87 21.16
C MET A 5 12.72 9.54 21.80
N SER A 6 13.02 9.54 23.07
CA SER A 6 13.25 8.31 23.85
C SER A 6 11.91 7.69 24.21
N TYR A 7 11.30 6.98 23.28
CA TYR A 7 10.26 6.02 23.61
C TYR A 7 10.94 4.69 23.95
N ASP A 8 10.55 4.10 25.04
CA ASP A 8 11.06 2.81 25.51
C ASP A 8 10.34 1.65 24.79
N PHE A 9 10.21 1.76 23.47
CA PHE A 9 9.65 0.70 22.63
C PHE A 9 10.70 -0.40 22.47
N LYS A 10 10.32 -1.62 22.78
CA LYS A 10 11.17 -2.80 22.63
C LYS A 10 11.26 -3.30 21.19
N PHE A 11 10.33 -2.90 20.32
CA PHE A 11 10.23 -3.35 18.94
C PHE A 11 9.45 -2.32 18.11
N ILE A 12 10.00 -1.91 16.97
CA ILE A 12 9.40 -0.92 16.08
C ILE A 12 9.22 -1.54 14.71
N CYS A 13 7.98 -1.54 14.21
CA CYS A 13 7.64 -1.94 12.85
C CYS A 13 7.10 -0.73 12.08
N ASP A 14 7.50 -0.61 10.82
CA ASP A 14 6.83 0.22 9.83
C ASP A 14 6.27 -0.69 8.74
N CYS A 15 4.95 -0.83 8.69
CA CYS A 15 4.26 -1.80 7.83
C CYS A 15 3.54 -1.16 6.64
N HIS A 16 3.78 0.14 6.34
CA HIS A 16 3.18 0.82 5.21
C HIS A 16 4.15 1.86 4.65
N CYS A 17 4.97 1.44 3.70
CA CYS A 17 5.97 2.27 3.03
C CYS A 17 5.97 2.01 1.53
N HIS A 18 6.14 3.07 0.75
CA HIS A 18 6.19 3.03 -0.71
C HIS A 18 7.58 3.35 -1.24
N SER A 19 8.05 2.51 -2.15
CA SER A 19 9.32 2.72 -2.87
C SER A 19 9.08 3.45 -4.20
N LYS A 20 10.15 3.70 -4.95
CA LYS A 20 10.05 4.30 -6.30
C LYS A 20 9.22 3.48 -7.31
N TRP A 21 8.83 2.25 -6.97
CA TRP A 21 7.96 1.41 -7.79
C TRP A 21 6.48 1.69 -7.58
N SER A 22 6.17 2.57 -6.63
CA SER A 22 4.85 3.15 -6.41
C SER A 22 4.79 4.56 -6.99
N PHE A 23 3.65 4.95 -7.52
CA PHE A 23 3.47 6.26 -8.19
C PHE A 23 3.71 7.45 -7.25
N ASP A 24 3.57 7.26 -5.96
CA ASP A 24 3.75 8.26 -4.90
C ASP A 24 5.05 8.09 -4.10
N GLY A 25 5.84 7.04 -4.40
CA GLY A 25 7.14 6.79 -3.81
C GLY A 25 8.29 7.34 -4.67
N CYS A 26 9.41 7.68 -4.06
CA CYS A 26 10.59 8.21 -4.77
C CYS A 26 11.91 7.55 -4.39
N GLU A 27 11.94 6.80 -3.27
CA GLU A 27 13.18 6.25 -2.74
C GLU A 27 13.45 4.81 -3.22
N GLU A 28 14.72 4.49 -3.38
CA GLU A 28 15.14 3.10 -3.61
C GLU A 28 14.88 2.25 -2.37
N THR A 29 14.47 1.00 -2.56
CA THR A 29 14.25 0.04 -1.46
C THR A 29 15.48 -0.11 -0.55
N ASP A 30 16.69 -0.07 -1.14
CA ASP A 30 17.95 -0.09 -0.40
C ASP A 30 18.14 1.12 0.52
N ASP A 31 17.75 2.32 0.06
CA ASP A 31 17.87 3.55 0.85
C ASP A 31 16.87 3.56 1.99
N MET A 32 15.67 3.05 1.75
CA MET A 32 14.65 2.86 2.78
C MET A 32 15.13 1.88 3.87
N CYS A 33 15.70 0.72 3.50
CA CYS A 33 16.28 -0.24 4.44
C CYS A 33 17.42 0.36 5.25
N ARG A 34 18.34 1.10 4.59
CA ARG A 34 19.46 1.78 5.25
C ARG A 34 18.97 2.79 6.26
N GLN A 35 17.94 3.56 5.91
CA GLN A 35 17.36 4.56 6.80
C GLN A 35 16.62 3.92 7.97
N ALA A 36 15.85 2.85 7.73
CA ALA A 36 15.18 2.08 8.77
C ALA A 36 16.19 1.55 9.81
N ALA A 37 17.27 0.91 9.34
CA ALA A 37 18.35 0.44 10.22
C ALA A 37 19.00 1.59 11.03
N ARG A 38 19.24 2.75 10.40
CA ARG A 38 19.81 3.93 11.08
C ARG A 38 18.89 4.51 12.15
N LEU A 39 17.58 4.42 11.95
CA LEU A 39 16.56 4.91 12.89
C LEU A 39 16.24 3.91 14.00
N GLY A 40 16.74 2.67 13.90
CA GLY A 40 16.46 1.60 14.87
C GLY A 40 15.07 1.00 14.68
N ILE A 41 14.56 0.99 13.46
CA ILE A 41 13.35 0.25 13.07
C ILE A 41 13.76 -1.22 12.92
N ASP A 42 13.05 -2.11 13.60
CA ASP A 42 13.35 -3.55 13.58
C ASP A 42 12.80 -4.23 12.32
N VAL A 43 11.62 -3.80 11.87
CA VAL A 43 10.95 -4.32 10.68
C VAL A 43 10.45 -3.18 9.82
N ILE A 44 10.76 -3.21 8.53
CA ILE A 44 10.15 -2.37 7.49
C ILE A 44 9.44 -3.26 6.48
N THR A 45 8.26 -2.85 6.04
CA THR A 45 7.52 -3.53 4.97
C THR A 45 7.34 -2.56 3.81
N ILE A 46 7.80 -2.93 2.63
CA ILE A 46 7.51 -2.17 1.41
C ILE A 46 6.18 -2.69 0.87
N THR A 47 5.23 -1.79 0.72
CA THR A 47 3.85 -2.07 0.31
C THR A 47 3.47 -1.17 -0.87
N ASP A 48 4.20 -1.31 -1.99
CA ASP A 48 3.94 -0.50 -3.19
C ASP A 48 2.52 -0.73 -3.69
N HIS A 49 1.89 0.33 -4.20
CA HIS A 49 0.53 0.32 -4.69
C HIS A 49 0.29 -0.67 -5.82
N CYS A 50 -0.82 -1.38 -5.74
CA CYS A 50 -1.39 -2.21 -6.79
C CYS A 50 -2.91 -2.02 -6.87
N GLU A 51 -3.35 -1.10 -7.70
CA GLU A 51 -4.76 -0.78 -7.88
C GLU A 51 -5.40 -1.76 -8.87
N VAL A 52 -6.30 -2.62 -8.39
CA VAL A 52 -6.86 -3.69 -9.26
C VAL A 52 -7.72 -3.16 -10.41
N ASN A 53 -8.38 -2.02 -10.23
CA ASN A 53 -9.16 -1.38 -11.29
C ASN A 53 -8.31 -0.87 -12.47
N GLY A 54 -7.01 -0.61 -12.25
CA GLY A 54 -6.04 -0.31 -13.32
C GLY A 54 -5.33 -1.54 -13.89
N TRP A 55 -5.49 -2.71 -13.28
CA TRP A 55 -4.76 -3.92 -13.66
C TRP A 55 -5.12 -4.43 -15.07
N SER A 56 -6.40 -4.44 -15.40
CA SER A 56 -6.90 -4.97 -16.68
C SER A 56 -6.68 -4.00 -17.85
N ASN A 57 -6.41 -2.73 -17.56
CA ASN A 57 -6.21 -1.66 -18.55
C ASN A 57 -4.98 -0.81 -18.22
N PRO A 58 -3.77 -1.41 -18.26
CA PRO A 58 -2.55 -0.74 -17.79
C PRO A 58 -2.14 0.48 -18.61
N GLN A 59 -2.66 0.63 -19.84
CA GLN A 59 -2.41 1.81 -20.69
C GLN A 59 -3.25 3.03 -20.29
N ASP A 60 -4.39 2.79 -19.65
CA ASP A 60 -5.34 3.84 -19.22
C ASP A 60 -5.25 4.10 -17.71
N SER A 61 -4.36 3.38 -17.00
CA SER A 61 -4.15 3.60 -15.58
C SER A 61 -3.41 4.92 -15.35
N GLU A 62 -4.05 5.84 -14.64
CA GLU A 62 -3.47 7.11 -14.20
C GLU A 62 -2.21 6.91 -13.34
N PHE A 63 -2.14 5.79 -12.64
CA PHE A 63 -1.09 5.48 -11.64
C PHE A 63 -0.01 4.53 -12.17
N GLY A 64 -0.08 4.11 -13.43
CA GLY A 64 0.93 3.27 -14.07
C GLY A 64 0.52 1.82 -14.32
N ASN A 65 1.45 1.07 -14.88
CA ASN A 65 1.25 -0.34 -15.23
C ASN A 65 1.65 -1.25 -14.07
N PHE A 66 0.71 -1.57 -13.18
CA PHE A 66 0.97 -2.42 -12.01
C PHE A 66 1.45 -3.83 -12.37
N GLN A 67 1.03 -4.39 -13.53
CA GLN A 67 1.53 -5.69 -14.00
C GLN A 67 3.04 -5.67 -14.27
N ALA A 68 3.60 -4.51 -14.59
CA ALA A 68 5.04 -4.33 -14.79
C ALA A 68 5.75 -3.84 -13.52
N LEU A 69 5.13 -2.95 -12.75
CA LEU A 69 5.74 -2.29 -11.59
C LEU A 69 5.89 -3.26 -10.40
N ILE A 70 4.87 -4.04 -10.07
CA ILE A 70 4.90 -4.93 -8.90
C ILE A 70 5.98 -6.02 -9.02
N PRO A 71 6.19 -6.70 -10.17
CA PRO A 71 7.31 -7.63 -10.31
C PRO A 71 8.68 -6.97 -10.10
N GLN A 72 8.87 -5.71 -10.51
CA GLN A 72 10.11 -4.99 -10.29
C GLN A 72 10.29 -4.65 -8.80
N SER A 73 9.26 -4.17 -8.14
CA SER A 73 9.25 -3.95 -6.69
C SER A 73 9.67 -5.22 -5.94
N VAL A 74 9.05 -6.36 -6.27
CA VAL A 74 9.36 -7.66 -5.66
C VAL A 74 10.83 -8.06 -5.87
N ILE A 75 11.38 -7.87 -7.07
CA ILE A 75 12.79 -8.16 -7.36
C ILE A 75 13.69 -7.32 -6.44
N HIS A 76 13.46 -6.01 -6.37
CA HIS A 76 14.25 -5.11 -5.53
C HIS A 76 14.08 -5.41 -4.03
N MET A 77 12.89 -5.76 -3.57
CA MET A 77 12.68 -6.20 -2.20
C MET A 77 13.49 -7.46 -1.87
N LYS A 78 13.51 -8.48 -2.77
CA LYS A 78 14.29 -9.72 -2.58
C LYS A 78 15.81 -9.46 -2.54
N GLU A 79 16.29 -8.52 -3.34
CA GLU A 79 17.70 -8.12 -3.33
C GLU A 79 18.06 -7.39 -2.03
N SER A 80 17.23 -6.43 -1.62
CA SER A 80 17.42 -5.67 -0.38
C SER A 80 17.30 -6.55 0.87
N GLN A 81 16.39 -7.54 0.90
CA GLN A 81 16.32 -8.51 1.99
C GLN A 81 17.67 -9.20 2.23
N LYS A 82 18.33 -9.64 1.16
CA LYS A 82 19.66 -10.30 1.26
C LYS A 82 20.71 -9.32 1.73
N LYS A 83 20.72 -8.11 1.17
CA LYS A 83 21.72 -7.08 1.44
C LYS A 83 21.67 -6.55 2.87
N PHE A 84 20.49 -6.40 3.44
CA PHE A 84 20.28 -5.80 4.76
C PHE A 84 19.90 -6.82 5.86
N ALA A 85 20.02 -8.13 5.60
CA ALA A 85 19.58 -9.22 6.48
C ALA A 85 20.05 -9.12 7.94
N ASN A 86 21.25 -8.53 8.17
CA ASN A 86 21.83 -8.36 9.50
C ASN A 86 21.62 -6.95 10.11
N GLN A 87 20.83 -6.09 9.46
CA GLN A 87 20.65 -4.70 9.86
C GLN A 87 19.19 -4.33 10.15
N VAL A 88 18.27 -4.81 9.31
CA VAL A 88 16.84 -4.60 9.44
C VAL A 88 16.10 -5.77 8.81
N LYS A 89 14.96 -6.16 9.36
CA LYS A 89 14.10 -7.16 8.72
C LYS A 89 13.22 -6.44 7.69
N LEU A 90 13.44 -6.70 6.40
CA LEU A 90 12.53 -6.27 5.35
C LEU A 90 11.49 -7.35 5.09
N LEU A 91 10.21 -6.99 5.13
CA LEU A 91 9.10 -7.81 4.63
C LEU A 91 8.70 -7.34 3.23
N ARG A 92 8.43 -8.31 2.35
CA ARG A 92 7.88 -8.04 1.02
C ARG A 92 6.38 -7.92 1.15
N GLY A 93 5.88 -6.73 0.91
CA GLY A 93 4.46 -6.45 0.98
C GLY A 93 3.90 -5.96 -0.35
N ILE A 94 2.60 -5.74 -0.35
CA ILE A 94 1.84 -5.12 -1.41
C ILE A 94 0.71 -4.32 -0.77
N GLU A 95 0.42 -3.11 -1.26
CA GLU A 95 -0.82 -2.42 -0.97
C GLU A 95 -1.82 -2.68 -2.10
N LEU A 96 -2.74 -3.60 -1.84
CA LEU A 96 -3.75 -4.01 -2.80
C LEU A 96 -4.99 -3.11 -2.67
N GLY A 97 -5.13 -2.19 -3.62
CA GLY A 97 -6.25 -1.26 -3.69
C GLY A 97 -7.46 -1.85 -4.42
N GLN A 98 -8.66 -1.52 -3.94
CA GLN A 98 -9.96 -1.78 -4.59
C GLN A 98 -10.23 -3.26 -4.96
N ALA A 99 -9.79 -4.21 -4.13
CA ALA A 99 -9.90 -5.65 -4.42
C ALA A 99 -11.31 -6.10 -4.89
N MET A 100 -12.36 -5.47 -4.34
CA MET A 100 -13.75 -5.81 -4.67
C MET A 100 -14.19 -5.34 -6.06
N GLN A 101 -13.42 -4.47 -6.71
CA GLN A 101 -13.75 -3.98 -8.04
C GLN A 101 -13.37 -4.96 -9.15
N ASP A 102 -12.32 -5.80 -8.93
CA ASP A 102 -11.90 -6.87 -9.83
C ASP A 102 -11.19 -7.99 -9.04
N LEU A 103 -11.96 -8.99 -8.61
CA LEU A 103 -11.43 -10.12 -7.82
C LEU A 103 -10.44 -10.99 -8.61
N ASP A 104 -10.61 -11.10 -9.92
CA ASP A 104 -9.67 -11.86 -10.76
C ASP A 104 -8.33 -11.14 -10.87
N ALA A 105 -8.34 -9.81 -10.98
CA ALA A 105 -7.13 -8.99 -10.94
C ALA A 105 -6.47 -9.04 -9.55
N ALA A 106 -7.26 -8.96 -8.48
CA ALA A 106 -6.76 -9.10 -7.12
C ALA A 106 -6.04 -10.44 -6.89
N ASP A 107 -6.65 -11.54 -7.31
CA ASP A 107 -6.05 -12.88 -7.19
C ASP A 107 -4.77 -13.01 -8.05
N LYS A 108 -4.74 -12.43 -9.26
CA LYS A 108 -3.53 -12.39 -10.09
C LYS A 108 -2.41 -11.55 -9.46
N ALA A 109 -2.74 -10.40 -8.88
CA ALA A 109 -1.76 -9.56 -8.20
C ALA A 109 -1.15 -10.29 -6.99
N LEU A 110 -1.98 -10.93 -6.17
CA LEU A 110 -1.52 -11.71 -5.02
C LEU A 110 -0.69 -12.94 -5.41
N ALA A 111 -0.89 -13.47 -6.62
CA ALA A 111 -0.13 -14.62 -7.13
C ALA A 111 1.25 -14.25 -7.71
N LEU A 112 1.63 -12.97 -7.76
CA LEU A 112 2.92 -12.52 -8.30
C LEU A 112 4.11 -12.92 -7.43
N ASP A 113 3.91 -13.04 -6.13
CA ASP A 113 4.93 -13.49 -5.18
C ASP A 113 4.24 -14.11 -3.94
N ASP A 114 5.04 -14.79 -3.13
CA ASP A 114 4.65 -15.20 -1.79
C ASP A 114 4.90 -14.00 -0.83
N PHE A 115 3.96 -13.05 -0.83
CA PHE A 115 4.08 -11.83 -0.04
C PHE A 115 4.09 -12.15 1.45
N ASP A 116 5.00 -11.52 2.17
CA ASP A 116 5.10 -11.61 3.64
C ASP A 116 3.99 -10.79 4.33
N PHE A 117 3.40 -9.80 3.63
CA PHE A 117 2.37 -8.91 4.16
C PHE A 117 1.51 -8.31 3.04
N VAL A 118 0.21 -8.47 3.17
CA VAL A 118 -0.79 -7.87 2.26
C VAL A 118 -1.58 -6.80 3.01
N LEU A 119 -1.45 -5.56 2.55
CA LEU A 119 -2.22 -4.43 3.02
C LEU A 119 -3.38 -4.18 2.04
N ALA A 120 -4.62 -4.26 2.50
CA ALA A 120 -5.79 -3.97 1.65
C ALA A 120 -6.25 -2.54 1.86
N SER A 121 -6.54 -1.82 0.77
CA SER A 121 -6.97 -0.43 0.79
C SER A 121 -8.17 -0.17 -0.14
N VAL A 122 -8.83 0.96 0.08
CA VAL A 122 -9.88 1.49 -0.78
C VAL A 122 -9.58 2.97 -1.03
N HIS A 123 -9.06 3.30 -2.23
CA HIS A 123 -8.68 4.67 -2.61
C HIS A 123 -9.75 5.36 -3.45
N ASN A 124 -10.63 4.59 -4.09
CA ASN A 124 -11.81 5.09 -4.77
C ASN A 124 -12.95 4.06 -4.66
N ILE A 125 -14.18 4.50 -4.84
CA ILE A 125 -15.30 3.60 -5.10
C ILE A 125 -15.44 3.38 -6.61
N ARG A 126 -16.14 2.30 -6.99
CA ARG A 126 -16.33 1.93 -8.40
C ARG A 126 -16.84 3.11 -9.21
N ASP A 127 -16.28 3.29 -10.41
CA ASP A 127 -16.63 4.33 -11.38
C ASP A 127 -16.39 5.77 -10.87
N THR A 128 -15.54 5.96 -9.86
CA THR A 128 -15.10 7.29 -9.41
C THR A 128 -13.58 7.44 -9.51
N GLN A 129 -13.12 8.69 -9.47
CA GLN A 129 -11.72 9.00 -9.27
C GLN A 129 -11.31 8.69 -7.81
N ASP A 130 -9.99 8.67 -7.55
CA ASP A 130 -9.46 8.65 -6.20
C ASP A 130 -10.07 9.77 -5.36
N PHE A 131 -10.32 9.48 -4.08
CA PHE A 131 -10.92 10.43 -3.14
C PHE A 131 -10.15 11.77 -3.06
N TYR A 132 -8.85 11.76 -3.33
CA TYR A 132 -8.03 12.97 -3.39
C TYR A 132 -8.51 13.96 -4.48
N TRP A 133 -9.02 13.49 -5.60
CA TRP A 133 -9.42 14.31 -6.74
C TRP A 133 -10.88 14.76 -6.71
N LEU A 134 -11.69 14.29 -5.74
CA LEU A 134 -13.10 14.62 -5.66
C LEU A 134 -13.32 16.03 -5.10
N ASN A 135 -14.36 16.69 -5.61
CA ASN A 135 -14.83 17.96 -5.07
C ASN A 135 -15.98 17.70 -4.09
N TYR A 136 -15.77 17.98 -2.83
CA TYR A 136 -16.72 17.67 -1.78
C TYR A 136 -17.72 18.80 -1.50
N THR A 137 -19.03 18.48 -1.56
CA THR A 137 -20.10 19.20 -0.88
C THR A 137 -20.48 18.39 0.36
N ARG A 138 -21.19 18.99 1.31
CA ARG A 138 -21.61 18.28 2.51
C ARG A 138 -22.44 17.02 2.20
N GLU A 139 -23.42 17.16 1.32
CA GLU A 139 -24.30 16.07 0.90
C GLU A 139 -23.53 14.96 0.19
N PHE A 140 -22.67 15.32 -0.75
CA PHE A 140 -21.80 14.39 -1.47
C PHE A 140 -20.83 13.66 -0.54
N ALA A 141 -20.29 14.35 0.47
CA ALA A 141 -19.39 13.75 1.44
C ALA A 141 -20.07 12.64 2.26
N GLU A 142 -21.31 12.85 2.69
CA GLU A 142 -22.08 11.83 3.42
C GLU A 142 -22.30 10.56 2.57
N ASP A 143 -22.67 10.72 1.29
CA ASP A 143 -22.88 9.61 0.35
C ASP A 143 -21.57 8.86 0.06
N ILE A 144 -20.47 9.58 -0.15
CA ILE A 144 -19.13 8.99 -0.36
C ILE A 144 -18.69 8.18 0.86
N LEU A 145 -18.83 8.72 2.07
CA LEU A 145 -18.46 8.01 3.29
C LEU A 145 -19.27 6.73 3.49
N TYR A 146 -20.58 6.79 3.24
CA TYR A 146 -21.44 5.61 3.31
C TYR A 146 -20.96 4.52 2.33
N SER A 147 -20.72 4.90 1.08
CA SER A 147 -20.27 3.98 0.02
C SER A 147 -18.88 3.42 0.33
N TYR A 148 -17.96 4.25 0.81
CA TYR A 148 -16.62 3.85 1.23
C TYR A 148 -16.65 2.79 2.33
N PHE A 149 -17.37 3.04 3.43
CA PHE A 149 -17.44 2.08 4.54
C PHE A 149 -18.16 0.78 4.16
N LYS A 150 -19.11 0.86 3.22
CA LYS A 150 -19.72 -0.34 2.65
C LYS A 150 -18.71 -1.18 1.87
N GLU A 151 -17.87 -0.56 1.05
CA GLU A 151 -16.83 -1.27 0.30
C GLU A 151 -15.74 -1.82 1.24
N VAL A 152 -15.30 -1.05 2.23
CA VAL A 152 -14.38 -1.52 3.27
C VAL A 152 -14.92 -2.76 3.99
N LEU A 153 -16.23 -2.80 4.28
CA LEU A 153 -16.86 -3.97 4.89
C LEU A 153 -16.81 -5.20 3.96
N GLU A 154 -17.01 -5.03 2.67
CA GLU A 154 -16.90 -6.14 1.71
C GLU A 154 -15.45 -6.62 1.57
N VAL A 155 -14.47 -5.72 1.54
CA VAL A 155 -13.04 -6.07 1.61
C VAL A 155 -12.75 -6.86 2.88
N ALA A 156 -13.26 -6.43 4.04
CA ALA A 156 -13.08 -7.15 5.30
C ALA A 156 -13.67 -8.56 5.29
N LYS A 157 -14.81 -8.76 4.62
CA LYS A 157 -15.42 -10.10 4.44
C LYS A 157 -14.63 -10.98 3.47
N TRP A 158 -14.03 -10.39 2.43
CA TRP A 158 -13.17 -11.09 1.46
C TRP A 158 -11.93 -11.68 2.12
N ASN A 159 -11.33 -11.01 3.09
CA ASN A 159 -10.35 -11.54 4.05
C ASN A 159 -9.09 -12.20 3.44
N LYS A 160 -8.60 -11.73 2.28
CA LYS A 160 -7.33 -12.18 1.69
C LYS A 160 -6.23 -11.13 1.89
N PHE A 161 -6.05 -10.65 3.11
CA PHE A 161 -5.08 -9.64 3.51
C PHE A 161 -4.71 -9.80 4.99
N ASP A 162 -3.61 -9.15 5.40
CA ASP A 162 -3.13 -9.15 6.79
C ASP A 162 -3.63 -7.93 7.57
N SER A 163 -3.77 -6.79 6.90
CA SER A 163 -4.24 -5.55 7.52
C SER A 163 -5.07 -4.71 6.56
N LEU A 164 -6.05 -3.96 7.10
CA LEU A 164 -6.75 -2.89 6.38
C LEU A 164 -6.00 -1.57 6.59
N ALA A 165 -5.71 -0.88 5.48
CA ALA A 165 -5.10 0.44 5.50
C ALA A 165 -6.10 1.53 5.89
N HIS A 166 -5.60 2.60 6.46
CA HIS A 166 -6.22 3.93 6.64
C HIS A 166 -7.76 3.96 6.51
N LEU A 167 -8.48 3.32 7.44
CA LEU A 167 -9.96 3.20 7.46
C LEU A 167 -10.72 4.53 7.42
N THR A 168 -10.02 5.66 7.44
CA THR A 168 -10.58 7.02 7.38
C THR A 168 -10.06 7.80 6.18
N TYR A 169 -9.60 7.11 5.12
CA TYR A 169 -8.92 7.75 3.99
C TYR A 169 -9.70 8.94 3.39
N PRO A 170 -11.01 8.83 3.06
CA PRO A 170 -11.75 9.98 2.52
C PRO A 170 -11.86 11.17 3.47
N LEU A 171 -11.82 10.94 4.80
CA LEU A 171 -11.91 12.02 5.80
C LEU A 171 -10.72 12.99 5.77
N ARG A 172 -9.64 12.66 5.05
CA ARG A 172 -8.51 13.58 4.84
C ARG A 172 -8.86 14.75 3.93
N TYR A 173 -9.93 14.62 3.14
CA TYR A 173 -10.27 15.52 2.04
C TYR A 173 -11.64 16.21 2.21
N ILE A 174 -12.41 15.85 3.22
CA ILE A 174 -13.76 16.37 3.54
C ILE A 174 -13.65 17.51 4.56
#